data_b0c1bc9aaaa037f359a3f13a062e97cf
#
_entry.id   b0c1bc9aaaa037f359a3f13a062e97cf
#
_cell.length_a   1.000
_cell.length_b   1.000
_cell.length_c   1.000
_cell.angle_alpha   90.00
_cell.angle_beta   90.00
_cell.angle_gamma   90.00
#
_symmetry.space_group_name_H-M   'P 1'
#
loop_
_entity.id
_entity.type
_entity.pdbx_description
1 polymer ?
#
loop_
_entity_poly.entity_id
_entity_poly.type
_entity_poly.pdbx_seq_one_letter_code
_entity_poly.pdbx_strand_id
1 'polypeptide(L)'
;MYFEDLYMETNGKISDNSSQYKLSTDETGAYTGSFTQQESVDQAILTMKAYTDFDLFPSDVRKMRYGSGYNVVLQPMYQGIPISFQLDLVSEESGISYFGGISLFDQIREGENSSVMRLEDALSVLEQKASGLIDENNTWAVYRIQLEYYGEYDGENTPGRYTFRPAWTFYYTLDGAFDRVVQFYADTGAICGG
;
A
#
# COMPACT_ATOMS: atom_id res chain seq x y z
N MET A 1 -10.57 -17.20 12.23
CA MET A 1 -9.34 -16.46 12.54
C MET A 1 -9.80 -15.11 13.07
N TYR A 2 -9.24 -14.63 14.17
CA TYR A 2 -9.58 -13.31 14.73
C TYR A 2 -8.44 -12.37 14.44
N PHE A 3 -8.75 -11.17 14.00
CA PHE A 3 -7.81 -10.07 13.80
C PHE A 3 -8.25 -8.90 14.66
N GLU A 4 -7.29 -8.13 15.10
CA GLU A 4 -7.54 -6.92 15.89
C GLU A 4 -7.63 -5.72 14.94
N ASP A 5 -8.55 -4.81 15.21
CA ASP A 5 -8.53 -3.50 14.56
C ASP A 5 -7.31 -2.74 15.05
N LEU A 6 -6.59 -2.13 14.14
CA LEU A 6 -5.41 -1.35 14.48
C LEU A 6 -5.76 0.14 14.47
N TYR A 7 -5.34 0.83 15.50
CA TYR A 7 -5.41 2.29 15.56
C TYR A 7 -4.01 2.86 15.48
N MET A 8 -3.81 3.78 14.56
CA MET A 8 -2.52 4.42 14.36
C MET A 8 -2.67 5.93 14.42
N GLU A 9 -1.77 6.58 15.13
CA GLU A 9 -1.70 8.03 15.24
C GLU A 9 -0.44 8.53 14.57
N THR A 10 -0.55 9.59 13.78
CA THR A 10 0.60 10.23 13.14
C THR A 10 1.19 11.27 14.08
N ASN A 11 2.50 11.40 14.10
CA ASN A 11 3.18 12.42 14.90
C ASN A 11 3.14 13.83 14.29
N GLY A 12 2.50 13.99 13.16
CA GLY A 12 2.40 15.26 12.45
C GLY A 12 3.73 15.82 11.93
N LYS A 13 4.83 15.07 12.02
CA LYS A 13 6.17 15.55 11.67
C LYS A 13 6.57 15.32 10.22
N ILE A 14 5.79 14.60 9.44
CA ILE A 14 6.08 14.46 8.02
C ILE A 14 5.29 15.51 7.28
N SER A 15 5.88 16.69 7.20
CA SER A 15 5.45 17.68 6.23
C SER A 15 5.70 17.12 4.84
N ASP A 16 4.70 17.23 4.02
CA ASP A 16 4.74 17.05 2.59
C ASP A 16 5.97 17.79 2.00
N ASN A 17 7.04 17.07 1.76
CA ASN A 17 8.24 17.55 1.11
C ASN A 17 8.15 17.37 -0.41
N SER A 18 6.94 17.33 -0.96
CA SER A 18 6.68 17.22 -2.39
C SER A 18 7.27 18.36 -3.24
N SER A 19 7.83 19.40 -2.61
CA SER A 19 8.22 20.63 -3.28
C SER A 19 9.67 20.70 -3.77
N GLN A 20 10.50 19.66 -3.66
CA GLN A 20 11.90 19.73 -4.08
C GLN A 20 12.30 18.73 -5.18
N TYR A 21 11.39 18.36 -6.04
CA TYR A 21 11.77 17.63 -7.23
C TYR A 21 12.34 18.59 -8.29
N LYS A 22 13.63 18.85 -8.26
CA LYS A 22 14.34 19.27 -9.47
C LYS A 22 14.65 18.02 -10.28
N LEU A 23 13.81 17.74 -11.26
CA LEU A 23 14.17 16.87 -12.38
C LEU A 23 15.47 17.43 -12.99
N SER A 24 16.57 16.78 -12.72
CA SER A 24 17.79 16.97 -13.49
C SER A 24 17.50 16.42 -14.89
N THR A 25 17.29 17.30 -15.83
CA THR A 25 17.08 16.99 -17.24
C THR A 25 18.42 16.79 -17.95
N ASP A 26 19.24 15.86 -17.49
CA ASP A 26 20.37 15.42 -18.31
C ASP A 26 19.92 14.25 -19.19
N GLU A 27 19.58 14.59 -20.41
CA GLU A 27 18.89 13.74 -21.40
C GLU A 27 19.75 12.65 -22.06
N THR A 28 21.01 12.43 -21.69
CA THR A 28 21.91 11.62 -22.53
C THR A 28 22.71 10.53 -21.83
N GLY A 29 22.56 10.30 -20.55
CA GLY A 29 23.35 9.29 -19.83
C GLY A 29 22.65 7.96 -19.69
N ALA A 30 23.01 6.96 -20.50
CA ALA A 30 22.77 5.58 -20.09
C ALA A 30 23.55 5.37 -18.78
N TYR A 31 22.81 5.14 -17.68
CA TYR A 31 23.44 4.87 -16.37
C TYR A 31 24.30 3.59 -16.47
N THR A 32 25.59 3.76 -16.25
CA THR A 32 26.59 2.70 -16.25
C THR A 32 27.03 2.27 -14.84
N GLY A 33 26.35 2.76 -13.80
CA GLY A 33 26.65 2.46 -12.41
C GLY A 33 26.35 1.02 -12.00
N SER A 34 26.99 0.57 -10.94
CA SER A 34 26.85 -0.78 -10.38
C SER A 34 25.68 -0.92 -9.41
N PHE A 35 24.94 0.17 -9.11
CA PHE A 35 23.85 0.15 -8.15
C PHE A 35 22.71 -0.75 -8.62
N THR A 36 22.40 -1.77 -7.85
CA THR A 36 21.47 -2.84 -8.20
C THR A 36 20.08 -2.62 -7.62
N GLN A 37 19.10 -3.32 -8.17
CA GLN A 37 17.74 -3.35 -7.64
C GLN A 37 17.72 -3.83 -6.17
N GLN A 38 18.50 -4.83 -5.81
CA GLN A 38 18.57 -5.35 -4.45
C GLN A 38 19.15 -4.32 -3.49
N GLU A 39 20.23 -3.66 -3.86
CA GLU A 39 20.83 -2.58 -3.06
C GLU A 39 19.85 -1.43 -2.84
N SER A 40 19.04 -1.10 -3.85
CA SER A 40 18.02 -0.06 -3.72
C SER A 40 16.91 -0.44 -2.74
N VAL A 41 16.48 -1.69 -2.72
CA VAL A 41 15.49 -2.20 -1.76
C VAL A 41 16.06 -2.21 -0.34
N ASP A 42 17.27 -2.72 -0.17
CA ASP A 42 17.93 -2.80 1.14
C ASP A 42 18.15 -1.40 1.73
N GLN A 43 18.56 -0.44 0.90
CA GLN A 43 18.73 0.96 1.29
C GLN A 43 17.38 1.58 1.70
N ALA A 44 16.31 1.35 0.92
CA ALA A 44 14.98 1.86 1.21
C ALA A 44 14.45 1.31 2.54
N ILE A 45 14.54 -0.01 2.76
CA ILE A 45 14.12 -0.66 4.00
C ILE A 45 14.93 -0.13 5.19
N LEU A 46 16.26 -0.06 5.05
CA LEU A 46 17.13 0.42 6.12
C LEU A 46 16.80 1.86 6.51
N THR A 47 16.55 2.72 5.52
CA THR A 47 16.19 4.11 5.75
C THR A 47 14.85 4.20 6.48
N MET A 48 13.86 3.46 6.04
CA MET A 48 12.51 3.52 6.63
C MET A 48 12.43 2.91 8.03
N LYS A 49 13.27 1.94 8.36
CA LYS A 49 13.38 1.40 9.73
C LYS A 49 13.77 2.44 10.79
N ALA A 50 14.36 3.55 10.39
CA ALA A 50 14.61 4.67 11.30
C ALA A 50 13.33 5.45 11.68
N TYR A 51 12.24 5.23 10.97
CA TYR A 51 10.98 5.97 11.10
C TYR A 51 9.78 5.11 11.44
N THR A 52 9.89 3.78 11.35
CA THR A 52 8.78 2.88 11.62
C THR A 52 9.28 1.53 12.16
N ASP A 53 8.51 0.97 13.09
CA ASP A 53 8.74 -0.38 13.63
C ASP A 53 8.05 -1.48 12.80
N PHE A 54 7.35 -1.11 11.73
CA PHE A 54 6.72 -2.11 10.86
C PHE A 54 7.75 -2.95 10.11
N ASP A 55 7.39 -4.19 9.88
CA ASP A 55 8.01 -4.97 8.84
C ASP A 55 7.66 -4.37 7.48
N LEU A 56 8.68 -4.19 6.65
CA LEU A 56 8.55 -3.57 5.34
C LEU A 56 8.84 -4.59 4.26
N PHE A 57 7.96 -4.67 3.29
CA PHE A 57 8.09 -5.59 2.17
C PHE A 57 8.07 -4.82 0.83
N PRO A 58 9.01 -5.08 -0.09
CA PRO A 58 8.97 -4.46 -1.41
C PRO A 58 7.78 -5.00 -2.22
N SER A 59 6.83 -4.14 -2.53
CA SER A 59 5.65 -4.49 -3.34
C SER A 59 5.87 -4.21 -4.82
N ASP A 60 6.70 -3.23 -5.15
CA ASP A 60 7.10 -2.91 -6.52
C ASP A 60 8.49 -2.27 -6.54
N VAL A 61 9.28 -2.57 -7.57
CA VAL A 61 10.61 -1.97 -7.76
C VAL A 61 10.83 -1.73 -9.25
N ARG A 62 10.94 -0.47 -9.62
CA ARG A 62 11.10 -0.07 -11.03
C ARG A 62 12.34 0.77 -11.22
N LYS A 63 13.14 0.40 -12.23
CA LYS A 63 14.24 1.26 -12.65
C LYS A 63 13.69 2.60 -13.15
N MET A 64 14.29 3.69 -12.70
CA MET A 64 13.91 5.01 -13.17
C MET A 64 14.20 5.15 -14.67
N ARG A 65 13.28 5.79 -15.38
CA ARG A 65 13.47 6.08 -16.81
C ARG A 65 14.60 7.07 -17.03
N TYR A 66 14.75 7.99 -16.09
CA TYR A 66 15.79 9.03 -16.08
C TYR A 66 16.47 9.02 -14.72
N GLY A 67 17.80 9.11 -14.70
CA GLY A 67 18.58 9.04 -13.47
C GLY A 67 19.20 7.67 -13.20
N SER A 68 19.83 7.55 -12.04
CA SER A 68 20.69 6.43 -11.67
C SER A 68 20.10 5.48 -10.65
N GLY A 69 18.80 5.57 -10.37
CA GLY A 69 18.19 4.87 -9.26
C GLY A 69 16.97 4.03 -9.63
N TYR A 70 16.25 3.69 -8.58
CA TYR A 70 15.03 2.88 -8.61
C TYR A 70 13.92 3.56 -7.83
N ASN A 71 12.69 3.49 -8.35
CA ASN A 71 11.51 3.67 -7.54
C ASN A 71 11.26 2.37 -6.77
N VAL A 72 11.21 2.47 -5.46
CA VAL A 72 10.94 1.35 -4.57
C VAL A 72 9.64 1.65 -3.83
N VAL A 73 8.68 0.77 -3.98
CA VAL A 73 7.42 0.83 -3.23
C VAL A 73 7.47 -0.20 -2.12
N LEU A 74 7.41 0.26 -0.88
CA LEU A 74 7.38 -0.60 0.29
C LEU A 74 5.96 -0.66 0.86
N GLN A 75 5.51 -1.85 1.17
CA GLN A 75 4.25 -2.11 1.86
C GLN A 75 4.54 -2.46 3.32
N PRO A 76 4.05 -1.68 4.29
CA PRO A 76 4.13 -2.04 5.69
C PRO A 76 3.31 -3.29 5.99
N MET A 77 3.78 -4.07 6.95
CA MET A 77 3.10 -5.27 7.41
C MET A 77 2.97 -5.25 8.93
N TYR A 78 1.82 -5.69 9.42
CA TYR A 78 1.60 -5.94 10.83
C TYR A 78 1.21 -7.39 11.06
N GLN A 79 1.96 -8.09 11.90
CA GLN A 79 1.78 -9.53 12.18
C GLN A 79 1.69 -10.41 10.91
N GLY A 80 2.46 -10.07 9.88
CA GLY A 80 2.48 -10.78 8.61
C GLY A 80 1.33 -10.44 7.65
N ILE A 81 0.49 -9.46 7.98
CA ILE A 81 -0.61 -8.99 7.12
C ILE A 81 -0.25 -7.62 6.57
N PRO A 82 -0.35 -7.42 5.25
CA PRO A 82 -0.10 -6.13 4.63
C PRO A 82 -1.07 -5.06 5.13
N ILE A 83 -0.57 -3.84 5.22
CA ILE A 83 -1.38 -2.64 5.43
C ILE A 83 -1.60 -2.00 4.07
N SER A 84 -2.80 -1.52 3.76
CA SER A 84 -3.15 -0.97 2.44
C SER A 84 -2.38 0.29 2.04
N PHE A 85 -1.58 0.83 2.93
CA PHE A 85 -0.72 1.97 2.65
C PHE A 85 0.60 1.54 2.02
N GLN A 86 1.13 2.41 1.19
CA GLN A 86 2.40 2.21 0.53
C GLN A 86 3.33 3.39 0.80
N LEU A 87 4.61 3.10 0.85
CA LEU A 87 5.68 4.08 0.96
C LEU A 87 6.44 4.07 -0.36
N ASP A 88 6.43 5.21 -1.04
CA ASP A 88 7.16 5.39 -2.29
C ASP A 88 8.51 6.05 -2.03
N LEU A 89 9.58 5.43 -2.50
CA LEU A 89 10.93 5.94 -2.33
C LEU A 89 11.65 6.00 -3.69
N VAL A 90 12.51 6.99 -3.82
CA VAL A 90 13.54 7.02 -4.87
C VAL A 90 14.87 6.73 -4.22
N SER A 91 15.42 5.56 -4.55
CA SER A 91 16.69 5.06 -4.06
C SER A 91 17.74 5.18 -5.15
N GLU A 92 18.81 5.90 -4.89
CA GLU A 92 19.94 6.15 -5.78
C GLU A 92 21.23 5.69 -5.11
N GLU A 93 22.32 5.58 -5.87
CA GLU A 93 23.63 5.20 -5.33
C GLU A 93 24.11 6.14 -4.20
N SER A 94 23.71 7.42 -4.27
CA SER A 94 24.03 8.45 -3.27
C SER A 94 23.16 8.41 -2.01
N GLY A 95 22.09 7.66 -2.00
CA GLY A 95 21.12 7.61 -0.90
C GLY A 95 19.67 7.69 -1.37
N ILE A 96 18.75 7.90 -0.42
CA ILE A 96 17.34 8.18 -0.73
C ILE A 96 17.18 9.65 -1.10
N SER A 97 16.78 9.92 -2.34
CA SER A 97 16.56 11.29 -2.83
C SER A 97 15.12 11.77 -2.66
N TYR A 98 14.18 10.84 -2.50
CA TYR A 98 12.77 11.13 -2.25
C TYR A 98 12.14 10.01 -1.43
N PHE A 99 11.25 10.36 -0.54
CA PHE A 99 10.25 9.44 -0.02
C PHE A 99 8.92 10.16 0.13
N GLY A 100 7.85 9.43 -0.15
CA GLY A 100 6.49 9.91 -0.08
C GLY A 100 5.55 8.78 0.28
N GLY A 101 4.28 9.09 0.37
CA GLY A 101 3.28 8.16 0.83
C GLY A 101 2.76 8.57 2.20
N ILE A 102 2.07 7.66 2.83
CA ILE A 102 1.30 7.99 4.02
C ILE A 102 2.21 8.17 5.22
N SER A 103 1.77 9.08 6.06
CA SER A 103 2.33 9.42 7.36
C SER A 103 2.86 8.21 8.11
N LEU A 104 4.08 8.30 8.58
CA LEU A 104 4.67 7.33 9.47
C LEU A 104 3.96 7.42 10.82
N PHE A 105 3.63 6.29 11.37
CA PHE A 105 2.84 6.21 12.58
C PHE A 105 3.74 6.04 13.80
N ASP A 106 3.52 6.86 14.82
CA ASP A 106 4.28 6.79 16.07
C ASP A 106 3.75 5.70 17.02
N GLN A 107 2.47 5.40 16.92
CA GLN A 107 1.82 4.49 17.85
C GLN A 107 0.80 3.62 17.14
N ILE A 108 0.94 2.34 17.39
CA ILE A 108 -0.10 1.35 17.07
C ILE A 108 -0.80 1.02 18.38
N ARG A 109 -2.12 1.03 18.37
CA ARG A 109 -2.94 0.51 19.45
C ARG A 109 -3.82 -0.58 18.91
N GLU A 110 -3.82 -1.70 19.58
CA GLU A 110 -4.73 -2.79 19.28
C GLU A 110 -6.14 -2.39 19.71
N GLY A 111 -7.10 -2.67 18.85
CA GLY A 111 -8.52 -2.41 19.09
C GLY A 111 -9.28 -3.68 19.48
N GLU A 112 -10.53 -3.72 19.10
CA GLU A 112 -11.38 -4.88 19.36
C GLU A 112 -11.09 -6.00 18.34
N ASN A 113 -11.22 -7.24 18.80
CA ASN A 113 -11.07 -8.40 17.93
C ASN A 113 -12.24 -8.52 16.94
N SER A 114 -11.94 -8.51 15.65
CA SER A 114 -12.89 -8.72 14.57
C SER A 114 -12.80 -10.15 14.04
N SER A 115 -13.96 -10.74 13.74
CA SER A 115 -13.99 -12.04 13.05
C SER A 115 -13.78 -11.81 11.56
N VAL A 116 -12.84 -12.53 10.96
CA VAL A 116 -12.59 -12.47 9.52
C VAL A 116 -13.35 -13.61 8.82
N MET A 117 -14.17 -13.26 7.83
CA MET A 117 -14.83 -14.23 6.98
C MET A 117 -13.81 -15.06 6.18
N ARG A 118 -14.13 -16.29 5.90
CA ARG A 118 -13.30 -17.16 5.08
C ARG A 118 -13.28 -16.71 3.63
N LEU A 119 -12.30 -17.14 2.89
CA LEU A 119 -12.16 -16.77 1.47
C LEU A 119 -13.39 -17.18 0.64
N GLU A 120 -13.99 -18.33 0.92
CA GLU A 120 -15.19 -18.79 0.22
C GLU A 120 -16.38 -17.85 0.44
N ASP A 121 -16.52 -17.35 1.67
CA ASP A 121 -17.57 -16.38 2.01
C ASP A 121 -17.29 -15.01 1.34
N ALA A 122 -16.01 -14.61 1.31
CA ALA A 122 -15.58 -13.38 0.64
C ALA A 122 -15.81 -13.42 -0.88
N LEU A 123 -15.60 -14.58 -1.52
CA LEU A 123 -15.92 -14.77 -2.94
C LEU A 123 -17.42 -14.66 -3.20
N SER A 124 -18.25 -15.19 -2.31
CA SER A 124 -19.72 -15.05 -2.41
C SER A 124 -20.17 -13.60 -2.28
N VAL A 125 -19.52 -12.81 -1.40
CA VAL A 125 -19.75 -11.37 -1.29
C VAL A 125 -19.33 -10.65 -2.57
N LEU A 126 -18.17 -11.01 -3.14
CA LEU A 126 -17.70 -10.46 -4.40
C LEU A 126 -18.71 -10.72 -5.53
N GLU A 127 -19.18 -11.94 -5.71
CA GLU A 127 -20.18 -12.30 -6.72
C GLU A 127 -21.45 -11.47 -6.58
N GLN A 128 -21.97 -11.36 -5.36
CA GLN A 128 -23.16 -10.58 -5.09
C GLN A 128 -23.00 -9.11 -5.43
N LYS A 129 -21.86 -8.52 -5.09
CA LYS A 129 -21.55 -7.11 -5.38
C LYS A 129 -21.21 -6.89 -6.84
N ALA A 130 -20.49 -7.82 -7.44
CA ALA A 130 -20.13 -7.78 -8.85
C ALA A 130 -21.37 -7.82 -9.75
N SER A 131 -22.42 -8.57 -9.39
CA SER A 131 -23.67 -8.65 -10.17
C SER A 131 -24.34 -7.29 -10.39
N GLY A 132 -24.03 -6.29 -9.55
CA GLY A 132 -24.49 -4.90 -9.74
C GLY A 132 -23.51 -4.00 -10.53
N LEU A 133 -22.29 -4.49 -10.77
CA LEU A 133 -21.21 -3.73 -11.42
C LEU A 133 -20.84 -4.30 -12.79
N ILE A 134 -21.24 -5.53 -13.08
CA ILE A 134 -20.92 -6.24 -14.33
C ILE A 134 -22.09 -6.06 -15.29
N ASP A 135 -21.80 -5.45 -16.43
CA ASP A 135 -22.60 -5.65 -17.64
C ASP A 135 -22.39 -7.10 -18.13
N GLU A 136 -23.46 -7.79 -18.55
CA GLU A 136 -23.41 -9.18 -19.04
C GLU A 136 -22.41 -9.35 -20.20
N ASN A 137 -21.95 -8.26 -20.81
CA ASN A 137 -21.00 -8.25 -21.91
C ASN A 137 -19.53 -8.16 -21.45
N ASN A 138 -19.26 -7.96 -20.17
CA ASN A 138 -17.90 -7.76 -19.67
C ASN A 138 -17.32 -9.03 -19.05
N THR A 139 -16.04 -9.29 -19.33
CA THR A 139 -15.30 -10.40 -18.73
C THR A 139 -14.44 -9.91 -17.57
N TRP A 140 -14.67 -10.49 -16.39
CA TRP A 140 -13.85 -10.25 -15.21
C TRP A 140 -12.82 -11.36 -15.04
N ALA A 141 -11.58 -10.98 -14.81
CA ALA A 141 -10.53 -11.91 -14.44
C ALA A 141 -9.85 -11.44 -13.16
N VAL A 142 -10.16 -12.10 -12.05
CA VAL A 142 -9.47 -11.88 -10.76
C VAL A 142 -8.11 -12.54 -10.85
N TYR A 143 -7.03 -11.78 -10.68
CA TYR A 143 -5.67 -12.28 -10.76
C TYR A 143 -4.92 -12.27 -9.43
N ARG A 144 -5.41 -11.53 -8.44
CA ARG A 144 -4.83 -11.47 -7.08
C ARG A 144 -5.94 -11.27 -6.05
N ILE A 145 -5.84 -12.01 -4.96
CA ILE A 145 -6.69 -11.86 -3.78
C ILE A 145 -5.78 -11.68 -2.57
N GLN A 146 -6.08 -10.72 -1.74
CA GLN A 146 -5.26 -10.39 -0.57
C GLN A 146 -6.14 -10.04 0.62
N LEU A 147 -5.81 -10.58 1.79
CA LEU A 147 -6.30 -10.05 3.05
C LEU A 147 -5.30 -8.99 3.51
N GLU A 148 -5.78 -7.79 3.79
CA GLU A 148 -4.95 -6.68 4.25
C GLU A 148 -5.67 -5.82 5.27
N TYR A 149 -4.95 -4.96 5.97
CA TYR A 149 -5.55 -3.93 6.79
C TYR A 149 -5.86 -2.71 5.93
N TYR A 150 -7.14 -2.38 5.82
CA TYR A 150 -7.60 -1.16 5.15
C TYR A 150 -7.71 -0.02 6.16
N GLY A 151 -7.07 1.11 5.86
CA GLY A 151 -7.01 2.28 6.74
C GLY A 151 -8.04 3.34 6.39
N GLU A 152 -8.84 3.73 7.35
CA GLU A 152 -9.76 4.85 7.28
C GLU A 152 -9.26 6.02 8.13
N TYR A 153 -9.30 7.20 7.57
CA TYR A 153 -8.91 8.42 8.27
C TYR A 153 -10.06 8.92 9.17
N ASP A 154 -9.81 8.98 10.48
CA ASP A 154 -10.76 9.49 11.49
C ASP A 154 -10.51 10.99 11.78
N GLY A 155 -10.25 11.76 10.73
CA GLY A 155 -9.81 13.15 10.87
C GLY A 155 -10.85 14.12 11.40
N GLU A 156 -12.14 13.78 11.36
CA GLU A 156 -13.21 14.63 11.91
C GLU A 156 -13.20 14.62 13.43
N ASN A 157 -12.90 13.47 14.04
CA ASN A 157 -12.94 13.31 15.50
C ASN A 157 -11.56 13.41 16.13
N THR A 158 -10.54 12.91 15.46
CA THR A 158 -9.16 12.87 15.99
C THR A 158 -8.16 13.11 14.85
N PRO A 159 -7.66 14.34 14.67
CA PRO A 159 -6.70 14.65 13.62
C PRO A 159 -5.47 13.73 13.70
N GLY A 160 -5.09 13.19 12.53
CA GLY A 160 -3.93 12.31 12.41
C GLY A 160 -4.18 10.86 12.80
N ARG A 161 -5.40 10.49 13.15
CA ARG A 161 -5.75 9.11 13.50
C ARG A 161 -6.28 8.35 12.29
N TYR A 162 -5.83 7.12 12.19
CA TYR A 162 -6.35 6.13 11.24
C TYR A 162 -6.83 4.90 12.01
N THR A 163 -7.96 4.36 11.58
CA THR A 163 -8.46 3.07 12.03
C THR A 163 -8.23 2.05 10.92
N PHE A 164 -7.60 0.93 11.26
CA PHE A 164 -7.30 -0.14 10.33
C PHE A 164 -8.16 -1.35 10.64
N ARG A 165 -8.88 -1.82 9.63
CA ARG A 165 -9.74 -3.01 9.74
C ARG A 165 -9.33 -4.05 8.70
N PRO A 166 -9.44 -5.35 9.02
CA PRO A 166 -9.20 -6.38 8.03
C PRO A 166 -10.16 -6.25 6.85
N ALA A 167 -9.61 -6.29 5.65
CA ALA A 167 -10.38 -6.19 4.41
C ALA A 167 -9.89 -7.23 3.39
N TRP A 168 -10.82 -7.80 2.65
CA TRP A 168 -10.52 -8.57 1.47
C TRP A 168 -10.39 -7.65 0.27
N THR A 169 -9.25 -7.73 -0.41
CA THR A 169 -8.93 -6.96 -1.61
C THR A 169 -8.83 -7.90 -2.80
N PHE A 170 -9.61 -7.62 -3.83
CA PHE A 170 -9.64 -8.36 -5.08
C PHE A 170 -9.14 -7.47 -6.21
N TYR A 171 -8.05 -7.89 -6.83
CA TYR A 171 -7.49 -7.24 -8.01
C TYR A 171 -7.98 -7.98 -9.24
N TYR A 172 -8.55 -7.26 -10.19
CA TYR A 172 -9.14 -7.84 -11.38
C TYR A 172 -8.93 -6.97 -12.62
N THR A 173 -8.98 -7.61 -13.78
CA THR A 173 -9.06 -6.91 -15.07
C THR A 173 -10.48 -6.98 -15.59
N LEU A 174 -10.90 -5.93 -16.30
CA LEU A 174 -12.16 -5.86 -17.03
C LEU A 174 -11.83 -5.93 -18.52
N ASP A 175 -12.37 -6.94 -19.23
CA ASP A 175 -12.14 -7.18 -20.66
C ASP A 175 -10.66 -7.28 -21.04
N GLY A 176 -9.83 -7.77 -20.12
CA GLY A 176 -8.39 -7.87 -20.31
C GLY A 176 -7.64 -6.53 -20.34
N ALA A 177 -8.34 -5.42 -20.10
CA ALA A 177 -7.77 -4.09 -20.04
C ALA A 177 -8.12 -3.46 -18.67
N PHE A 178 -7.24 -2.59 -18.18
CA PHE A 178 -7.39 -1.83 -16.94
C PHE A 178 -7.46 -2.66 -15.67
N ASP A 179 -6.42 -2.53 -14.88
CA ASP A 179 -6.40 -3.02 -13.51
C ASP A 179 -7.44 -2.30 -12.66
N ARG A 180 -8.22 -3.08 -11.95
CA ARG A 180 -9.27 -2.62 -11.04
C ARG A 180 -9.08 -3.27 -9.69
N VAL A 181 -9.62 -2.63 -8.66
CA VAL A 181 -9.63 -3.17 -7.31
C VAL A 181 -11.02 -3.01 -6.70
N VAL A 182 -11.44 -4.02 -5.96
CA VAL A 182 -12.59 -3.92 -5.05
C VAL A 182 -12.16 -4.41 -3.68
N GLN A 183 -12.53 -3.66 -2.67
CA GLN A 183 -12.20 -3.93 -1.28
C GLN A 183 -13.46 -3.90 -0.43
N PHE A 184 -13.57 -4.86 0.48
CA PHE A 184 -14.64 -4.86 1.46
C PHE A 184 -14.16 -5.40 2.80
N TYR A 185 -14.71 -4.87 3.88
CA TYR A 185 -14.35 -5.28 5.23
C TYR A 185 -14.59 -6.76 5.43
N ALA A 186 -13.59 -7.43 5.96
CA ALA A 186 -13.57 -8.88 6.09
C ALA A 186 -14.50 -9.41 7.20
N ASP A 187 -15.02 -8.56 8.05
CA ASP A 187 -15.99 -8.88 9.10
C ASP A 187 -17.45 -8.73 8.65
N THR A 188 -17.74 -7.70 7.87
CA THR A 188 -19.10 -7.30 7.50
C THR A 188 -19.44 -7.48 6.03
N GLY A 189 -18.45 -7.56 5.15
CA GLY A 189 -18.64 -7.52 3.70
C GLY A 189 -19.07 -6.14 3.17
N ALA A 190 -19.06 -5.09 3.97
CA ALA A 190 -19.33 -3.74 3.49
C ALA A 190 -18.16 -3.24 2.63
N ILE A 191 -18.45 -2.47 1.57
CA ILE A 191 -17.41 -1.89 0.71
C ILE A 191 -16.60 -0.88 1.52
N CYS A 192 -15.27 -0.92 1.40
CA CYS A 192 -14.36 0.01 2.06
C CYS A 192 -14.47 1.40 1.41
N GLY A 193 -14.41 2.45 2.23
CA GLY A 193 -14.39 3.84 1.75
C GLY A 193 -15.72 4.32 1.12
N GLY A 194 -16.84 3.65 1.44
CA GLY A 194 -18.19 3.99 0.94
C GLY A 194 -18.92 5.02 1.80
#